data_847a17d987001ae043589bf838f53bc7
#
_entry.id   847a17d987001ae043589bf838f53bc7
#
_cell.length_a   1.000
_cell.length_b   1.000
_cell.length_c   1.000
_cell.angle_alpha   90.00
_cell.angle_beta   90.00
_cell.angle_gamma   90.00
#
_symmetry.space_group_name_H-M   'P 1'
#
loop_
_entity.id
_entity.type
_entity.pdbx_description
1 polymer ?
#
loop_
_entity_poly.entity_id
_entity_poly.type
_entity_poly.pdbx_seq_one_letter_code
_entity_poly.pdbx_strand_id
1 'polypeptide(L)'
;DATLVQLLGDPVRVMDVAASAPSFPFIEIARHETRSRSGDQVEAHEHVIDLRVLTRWNGRGEARTLLGELRRVIDSADWPVGTWHVVYCHAVYSDVLALRDGRTYRGVLRIRAMTQRA
;
A
#
# COMPACT_ATOMS: atom_id res chain seq x y z
N ASP A 1 -1.74 -12.64 3.92
CA ASP A 1 -2.64 -13.18 2.90
C ASP A 1 -1.90 -14.15 1.97
N ALA A 2 -2.43 -15.35 1.79
CA ALA A 2 -1.78 -16.40 1.01
C ALA A 2 -1.54 -15.99 -0.45
N THR A 3 -2.46 -15.22 -1.04
CA THR A 3 -2.31 -14.75 -2.41
C THR A 3 -1.17 -13.76 -2.54
N LEU A 4 -1.00 -12.86 -1.57
CA LEU A 4 0.12 -11.93 -1.57
C LEU A 4 1.46 -12.65 -1.39
N VAL A 5 1.52 -13.66 -0.52
CA VAL A 5 2.73 -14.48 -0.36
C VAL A 5 3.10 -15.14 -1.68
N GLN A 6 2.11 -15.68 -2.39
CA GLN A 6 2.30 -16.33 -3.67
C GLN A 6 2.83 -15.36 -4.73
N LEU A 7 2.34 -14.12 -4.74
CA LEU A 7 2.73 -13.11 -5.72
C LEU A 7 4.04 -12.41 -5.37
N LEU A 8 4.32 -12.18 -4.09
CA LEU A 8 5.47 -11.40 -3.62
C LEU A 8 6.62 -12.25 -3.09
N GLY A 9 6.39 -13.54 -2.92
CA GLY A 9 7.39 -14.46 -2.38
C GLY A 9 7.23 -14.62 -0.86
N ASP A 10 8.03 -15.52 -0.32
CA ASP A 10 8.03 -15.83 1.10
C ASP A 10 9.47 -15.66 1.62
N PRO A 11 9.75 -14.67 2.50
CA PRO A 11 8.79 -13.71 3.06
C PRO A 11 8.29 -12.68 2.04
N VAL A 12 7.13 -12.09 2.32
CA VAL A 12 6.58 -11.02 1.49
C VAL A 12 7.52 -9.81 1.50
N ARG A 13 7.86 -9.33 0.32
CA ARG A 13 8.81 -8.23 0.15
C ARG A 13 8.12 -6.88 0.21
N VAL A 14 7.97 -6.34 1.43
CA VAL A 14 7.44 -5.00 1.66
C VAL A 14 8.52 -4.17 2.35
N MET A 15 8.81 -3.01 1.83
CA MET A 15 9.90 -2.15 2.29
C MET A 15 9.43 -0.73 2.52
N ASP A 16 9.93 -0.07 3.56
CA ASP A 16 9.68 1.35 3.78
C ASP A 16 10.40 2.18 2.71
N VAL A 17 11.69 1.92 2.55
CA VAL A 17 12.48 2.46 1.44
C VAL A 17 13.17 1.28 0.76
N ALA A 18 13.08 1.21 -0.57
CA ALA A 18 13.68 0.12 -1.30
C ALA A 18 15.19 0.06 -1.07
N ALA A 19 15.70 -1.12 -0.75
CA ALA A 19 17.12 -1.37 -0.63
C ALA A 19 17.77 -1.33 -2.02
N SER A 20 19.10 -1.20 -2.05
CA SER A 20 19.86 -1.38 -3.29
C SER A 20 19.62 -2.78 -3.84
N ALA A 21 19.29 -2.89 -5.12
CA ALA A 21 19.08 -4.14 -5.83
C ALA A 21 18.06 -5.07 -5.14
N PRO A 22 16.83 -4.60 -4.85
CA PRO A 22 15.81 -5.48 -4.29
C PRO A 22 15.38 -6.54 -5.31
N SER A 23 14.84 -7.66 -4.81
CA SER A 23 14.26 -8.69 -5.67
C SER A 23 12.86 -8.27 -6.13
N PHE A 24 12.56 -8.45 -7.41
CA PHE A 24 11.25 -8.17 -7.97
C PHE A 24 10.34 -9.41 -7.86
N PRO A 25 9.03 -9.22 -7.69
CA PRO A 25 8.34 -7.98 -7.38
C PRO A 25 8.50 -7.59 -5.92
N PHE A 26 8.36 -6.31 -5.62
CA PHE A 26 8.37 -5.84 -4.23
C PHE A 26 7.43 -4.64 -4.06
N ILE A 27 7.08 -4.37 -2.79
CA ILE A 27 6.24 -3.24 -2.40
C ILE A 27 7.07 -2.28 -1.56
N GLU A 28 6.92 -1.00 -1.85
CA GLU A 28 7.61 0.08 -1.16
C GLU A 28 6.58 1.06 -0.62
N ILE A 29 6.73 1.49 0.64
CA ILE A 29 5.93 2.59 1.18
C ILE A 29 6.59 3.87 0.72
N ALA A 30 5.96 4.55 -0.24
CA ALA A 30 6.55 5.72 -0.88
C ALA A 30 6.23 7.01 -0.15
N ARG A 31 5.09 7.06 0.55
CA ARG A 31 4.63 8.26 1.21
C ARG A 31 3.66 7.90 2.33
N HIS A 32 3.78 8.59 3.45
CA HIS A 32 2.78 8.55 4.50
C HIS A 32 2.62 9.97 5.04
N GLU A 33 1.50 10.58 4.71
CA GLU A 33 1.13 11.89 5.21
C GLU A 33 0.06 11.75 6.27
N THR A 34 0.21 12.48 7.36
CA THR A 34 -0.77 12.46 8.46
C THR A 34 -1.22 13.90 8.71
N ARG A 35 -2.53 14.10 8.80
CA ARG A 35 -3.13 15.40 9.15
C ARG A 35 -4.04 15.23 10.34
N SER A 36 -3.93 16.17 11.29
CA SER A 36 -4.84 16.19 12.42
C SER A 36 -6.26 16.55 11.98
N ARG A 37 -7.22 15.79 12.48
CA ARG A 37 -8.65 16.05 12.36
C ARG A 37 -9.29 16.06 13.74
N SER A 38 -8.48 16.39 14.76
CA SER A 38 -8.93 16.40 16.14
C SER A 38 -9.91 17.54 16.38
N GLY A 39 -10.94 17.28 17.17
CA GLY A 39 -11.91 18.24 17.65
C GLY A 39 -11.94 18.24 19.15
N ASP A 40 -12.99 18.86 19.73
CA ASP A 40 -13.16 18.89 21.18
C ASP A 40 -13.29 17.47 21.72
N GLN A 41 -12.39 17.09 22.64
CA GLN A 41 -12.39 15.80 23.34
C GLN A 41 -12.16 14.59 22.41
N VAL A 42 -11.82 14.82 21.15
CA VAL A 42 -11.56 13.74 20.19
C VAL A 42 -10.22 13.96 19.53
N GLU A 43 -9.33 12.98 19.64
CA GLU A 43 -8.07 12.97 18.92
C GLU A 43 -8.22 12.07 17.68
N ALA A 44 -8.09 12.67 16.51
CA ALA A 44 -8.25 11.97 15.24
C ALA A 44 -7.21 12.42 14.23
N HIS A 45 -6.81 11.49 13.36
CA HIS A 45 -5.84 11.76 12.30
C HIS A 45 -6.30 11.15 11.00
N GLU A 46 -6.13 11.91 9.92
CA GLU A 46 -6.33 11.43 8.56
C GLU A 46 -4.98 11.06 7.97
N HIS A 47 -4.91 9.91 7.32
CA HIS A 47 -3.70 9.40 6.70
C HIS A 47 -3.87 9.27 5.20
N VAL A 48 -2.83 9.63 4.46
CA VAL A 48 -2.71 9.31 3.03
C VAL A 48 -1.42 8.51 2.88
N ILE A 49 -1.54 7.31 2.38
CA ILE A 49 -0.42 6.39 2.21
C ILE A 49 -0.33 5.98 0.75
N ASP A 50 0.85 6.16 0.15
CA ASP A 50 1.12 5.68 -1.20
C ASP A 50 2.01 4.44 -1.11
N LEU A 51 1.52 3.33 -1.63
CA LEU A 51 2.29 2.11 -1.84
C LEU A 51 2.71 2.05 -3.30
N ARG A 52 3.97 1.70 -3.55
CA ARG A 52 4.46 1.40 -4.89
C ARG A 52 4.70 -0.09 -5.01
N VAL A 53 4.21 -0.65 -6.11
CA VAL A 53 4.50 -2.03 -6.49
C VAL A 53 5.42 -1.98 -7.68
N LEU A 54 6.58 -2.61 -7.59
CA LEU A 54 7.53 -2.65 -8.68
C LEU A 54 7.65 -4.07 -9.20
N THR A 55 7.40 -4.22 -10.51
CA THR A 55 7.46 -5.50 -11.20
C THR A 55 8.36 -5.40 -12.41
N ARG A 56 8.91 -6.50 -12.88
CA ARG A 56 9.86 -6.47 -13.99
C ARG A 56 9.56 -7.50 -15.06
N TRP A 57 9.17 -8.71 -14.69
CA TRP A 57 9.20 -9.83 -15.61
C TRP A 57 7.93 -10.07 -16.40
N ASN A 58 6.77 -9.72 -15.86
CA ASN A 58 5.47 -10.08 -16.42
C ASN A 58 4.62 -8.87 -16.85
N GLY A 59 5.26 -7.74 -17.08
CA GLY A 59 4.63 -6.55 -17.62
C GLY A 59 3.56 -5.93 -16.72
N ARG A 60 2.64 -5.20 -17.35
CA ARG A 60 1.57 -4.49 -16.64
C ARG A 60 0.61 -5.44 -15.93
N GLY A 61 0.44 -6.64 -16.47
CA GLY A 61 -0.48 -7.63 -15.89
C GLY A 61 -0.10 -8.00 -14.47
N GLU A 62 1.17 -8.22 -14.20
CA GLU A 62 1.65 -8.53 -12.86
C GLU A 62 1.41 -7.36 -11.89
N ALA A 63 1.72 -6.13 -12.32
CA ALA A 63 1.50 -4.95 -11.50
C ALA A 63 0.01 -4.78 -11.17
N ARG A 64 -0.86 -4.94 -12.16
CA ARG A 64 -2.31 -4.84 -11.96
C ARG A 64 -2.85 -5.90 -11.02
N THR A 65 -2.35 -7.13 -11.14
CA THR A 65 -2.74 -8.23 -10.27
C THR A 65 -2.37 -7.94 -8.81
N LEU A 66 -1.15 -7.45 -8.59
CA LEU A 66 -0.70 -7.08 -7.24
C LEU A 66 -1.51 -5.93 -6.67
N LEU A 67 -1.78 -4.90 -7.48
CA LEU A 67 -2.61 -3.77 -7.02
C LEU A 67 -4.01 -4.22 -6.66
N GLY A 68 -4.60 -5.11 -7.45
CA GLY A 68 -5.94 -5.65 -7.16
C GLY A 68 -5.98 -6.42 -5.85
N GLU A 69 -4.97 -7.24 -5.58
CA GLU A 69 -4.89 -7.99 -4.33
C GLU A 69 -4.65 -7.07 -3.13
N LEU A 70 -3.78 -6.07 -3.27
CA LEU A 70 -3.57 -5.10 -2.21
C LEU A 70 -4.85 -4.33 -1.90
N ARG A 71 -5.59 -3.90 -2.93
CA ARG A 71 -6.86 -3.20 -2.76
C ARG A 71 -7.86 -4.08 -2.01
N ARG A 72 -7.96 -5.34 -2.39
CA ARG A 72 -8.85 -6.27 -1.74
C ARG A 72 -8.51 -6.42 -0.25
N VAL A 73 -7.25 -6.58 0.08
CA VAL A 73 -6.80 -6.70 1.48
C VAL A 73 -7.08 -5.43 2.26
N ILE A 74 -6.75 -4.26 1.69
CA ILE A 74 -6.95 -2.97 2.35
C ILE A 74 -8.43 -2.69 2.59
N ASP A 75 -9.28 -2.94 1.59
CA ASP A 75 -10.71 -2.61 1.67
C ASP A 75 -11.49 -3.56 2.58
N SER A 76 -11.00 -4.79 2.75
CA SER A 76 -11.71 -5.82 3.52
C SER A 76 -11.17 -6.02 4.93
N ALA A 77 -10.00 -5.49 5.24
CA ALA A 77 -9.36 -5.76 6.52
C ALA A 77 -9.94 -4.94 7.66
N ASP A 78 -10.03 -5.56 8.82
CA ASP A 78 -10.28 -4.89 10.08
C ASP A 78 -8.91 -4.67 10.73
N TRP A 79 -8.53 -3.41 10.89
CA TRP A 79 -7.18 -3.04 11.31
C TRP A 79 -7.16 -2.63 12.77
N PRO A 80 -6.87 -3.55 13.71
CA PRO A 80 -6.67 -3.17 15.11
C PRO A 80 -5.32 -2.44 15.24
N VAL A 81 -5.32 -1.27 15.87
CA VAL A 81 -4.12 -0.45 16.06
C VAL A 81 -4.02 -0.02 17.52
N GLY A 82 -3.98 -0.99 18.42
CA GLY A 82 -3.90 -0.73 19.85
C GLY A 82 -5.14 -0.02 20.38
N THR A 83 -4.97 1.15 20.99
CA THR A 83 -6.07 1.95 21.53
C THR A 83 -6.74 2.83 20.49
N TRP A 84 -6.29 2.78 19.25
CA TRP A 84 -6.86 3.57 18.17
C TRP A 84 -7.97 2.80 17.46
N HIS A 85 -8.99 3.52 17.06
CA HIS A 85 -10.06 3.01 16.23
C HIS A 85 -9.85 3.47 14.80
N VAL A 86 -9.89 2.53 13.85
CA VAL A 86 -9.82 2.86 12.43
C VAL A 86 -11.24 3.15 11.96
N VAL A 87 -11.54 4.41 11.69
CA VAL A 87 -12.86 4.85 11.26
C VAL A 87 -13.13 4.38 9.83
N TYR A 88 -12.15 4.55 8.95
CA TYR A 88 -12.18 4.00 7.59
C TYR A 88 -10.76 3.75 7.11
N CYS A 89 -10.63 2.85 6.16
CA CYS A 89 -9.37 2.59 5.47
C CYS A 89 -9.72 1.97 4.12
N HIS A 90 -9.44 2.69 3.04
CA HIS A 90 -9.73 2.17 1.70
C HIS A 90 -8.80 2.78 0.65
N ALA A 91 -8.69 2.07 -0.46
CA ALA A 91 -7.94 2.54 -1.62
C ALA A 91 -8.77 3.57 -2.38
N VAL A 92 -8.14 4.69 -2.75
CA VAL A 92 -8.83 5.80 -3.43
C VAL A 92 -8.29 6.08 -4.84
N TYR A 93 -7.12 5.52 -5.18
CA TYR A 93 -6.50 5.79 -6.47
C TYR A 93 -5.46 4.71 -6.78
N SER A 94 -5.35 4.34 -8.05
CA SER A 94 -4.27 3.47 -8.50
C SER A 94 -3.92 3.77 -9.96
N ASP A 95 -2.65 3.57 -10.32
CA ASP A 95 -2.21 3.59 -11.70
C ASP A 95 -1.04 2.62 -11.91
N VAL A 96 -0.71 2.38 -13.18
CA VAL A 96 0.43 1.58 -13.59
C VAL A 96 1.18 2.32 -14.68
N LEU A 97 2.48 2.51 -14.49
CA LEU A 97 3.36 3.17 -15.45
C LEU A 97 4.51 2.26 -15.85
N ALA A 98 4.90 2.32 -17.11
CA ALA A 98 6.15 1.73 -17.58
C ALA A 98 7.29 2.70 -17.27
N LEU A 99 8.38 2.18 -16.71
CA LEU A 99 9.56 3.00 -16.46
C LEU A 99 10.45 3.08 -17.71
N ARG A 100 11.39 4.01 -17.69
CA ARG A 100 12.25 4.29 -18.85
C ARG A 100 13.19 3.15 -19.24
N ASP A 101 13.47 2.23 -18.31
CA ASP A 101 14.34 1.10 -18.62
C ASP A 101 13.69 0.08 -19.57
N GLY A 102 12.41 0.24 -19.89
CA GLY A 102 11.69 -0.60 -20.84
C GLY A 102 11.28 -1.96 -20.30
N ARG A 103 11.55 -2.27 -19.04
CA ARG A 103 11.23 -3.58 -18.46
C ARG A 103 10.63 -3.52 -17.07
N THR A 104 10.70 -2.38 -16.39
CA THR A 104 10.16 -2.21 -15.04
C THR A 104 8.83 -1.49 -15.13
N TYR A 105 7.85 -1.97 -14.39
CA TYR A 105 6.54 -1.34 -14.27
C TYR A 105 6.32 -0.96 -12.82
N ARG A 106 5.75 0.23 -12.62
CA ARG A 106 5.45 0.76 -11.29
C ARG A 106 3.95 0.94 -11.15
N GLY A 107 3.37 0.21 -10.20
CA GLY A 107 2.00 0.44 -9.78
C GLY A 107 1.99 1.31 -8.53
N VAL A 108 1.03 2.22 -8.44
CA VAL A 108 0.81 3.05 -7.24
C VAL A 108 -0.58 2.77 -6.72
N LEU A 109 -0.69 2.53 -5.43
CA LEU A 109 -1.96 2.42 -4.73
C LEU A 109 -2.00 3.48 -3.65
N ARG A 110 -2.93 4.42 -3.75
CA ARG A 110 -3.13 5.43 -2.72
C ARG A 110 -4.24 4.99 -1.78
N ILE A 111 -3.93 5.02 -0.49
CA ILE A 111 -4.83 4.62 0.58
C ILE A 111 -5.17 5.85 1.41
N ARG A 112 -6.44 6.01 1.74
CA ARG A 112 -6.90 7.02 2.69
C ARG A 112 -7.47 6.30 3.90
N ALA A 113 -7.07 6.76 5.09
CA ALA A 113 -7.53 6.17 6.34
C ALA A 113 -7.77 7.26 7.37
N MET A 114 -8.62 6.99 8.35
CA MET A 114 -8.81 7.86 9.50
C MET A 114 -8.75 7.02 10.75
N THR A 115 -7.95 7.49 11.71
CA THR A 115 -7.82 6.87 13.02
C THR A 115 -8.30 7.82 14.09
N GLN A 116 -8.90 7.27 15.13
CA GLN A 116 -9.46 8.02 16.24
C GLN A 116 -9.08 7.30 17.53
N ARG A 117 -8.66 8.07 18.53
CA ARG A 117 -8.35 7.49 19.82
C ARG A 117 -9.63 7.03 20.49
N ALA A 118 -9.61 5.77 20.94
CA ALA A 118 -10.76 5.18 21.61
C ALA A 118 -10.92 5.75 23.03
#